data_bc465ac618ece3c6ab2d4aeab723c7d6
#
_entry.id   bc465ac618ece3c6ab2d4aeab723c7d6
#
_cell.length_a   1.000
_cell.length_b   1.000
_cell.length_c   1.000
_cell.angle_alpha   90.00
_cell.angle_beta   90.00
_cell.angle_gamma   90.00
#
_symmetry.space_group_name_H-M   'P 1'
#
loop_
_entity.id
_entity.type
_entity.pdbx_description
1 polymer ?
#
loop_
_entity_poly.entity_id
_entity_poly.type
_entity_poly.pdbx_seq_one_letter_code
_entity_poly.pdbx_strand_id
1 'polypeptide(L)'
;MKSILQKEKECYFCKTSLFLEEHHIFGGALRKKSERFGLKVWLCHSDHNEPPNGVHHNAVINLRLKQEGQRAFEERYDHETFMKEFYKNYV
;
A
#
# COMPACT_ATOMS: atom_id res chain seq x y z
N MET A 1 -4.48 -12.69 -1.06
CA MET A 1 -3.96 -12.69 0.33
C MET A 1 -4.53 -11.51 1.09
N LYS A 2 -4.67 -11.62 2.40
CA LYS A 2 -5.11 -10.50 3.23
C LYS A 2 -3.99 -9.48 3.40
N SER A 3 -4.36 -8.22 3.64
CA SER A 3 -3.40 -7.16 3.93
C SER A 3 -2.59 -7.47 5.18
N ILE A 4 -1.28 -7.21 5.14
CA ILE A 4 -0.43 -7.30 6.33
C ILE A 4 -0.36 -5.97 7.08
N LEU A 5 -0.92 -4.89 6.51
CA LEU A 5 -0.94 -3.57 7.14
C LEU A 5 -2.25 -3.28 7.87
N GLN A 6 -3.32 -4.01 7.54
CA GLN A 6 -4.66 -3.63 7.93
C GLN A 6 -5.52 -4.87 8.19
N LYS A 7 -6.20 -4.91 9.34
CA LYS A 7 -7.10 -6.01 9.68
C LYS A 7 -8.56 -5.69 9.32
N GLU A 8 -8.96 -4.44 9.55
CA GLU A 8 -10.33 -4.02 9.35
C GLU A 8 -10.55 -3.49 7.93
N LYS A 9 -11.74 -3.74 7.40
CA LYS A 9 -12.14 -3.20 6.09
C LYS A 9 -12.64 -1.77 6.27
N GLU A 10 -11.71 -0.83 6.31
CA GLU A 10 -11.97 0.60 6.43
C GLU A 10 -10.87 1.36 5.71
N CYS A 11 -11.11 2.62 5.37
CA CYS A 11 -10.08 3.44 4.74
C CYS A 11 -8.86 3.52 5.66
N TYR A 12 -7.69 3.23 5.11
CA TYR A 12 -6.44 3.23 5.85
C TYR A 12 -6.12 4.59 6.46
N PHE A 13 -6.54 5.67 5.81
CA PHE A 13 -6.27 7.03 6.27
C PHE A 13 -7.40 7.62 7.11
N CYS A 14 -8.63 7.67 6.58
CA CYS A 14 -9.73 8.38 7.26
C CYS A 14 -10.68 7.48 8.04
N LYS A 15 -10.50 6.17 7.96
CA LYS A 15 -11.26 5.16 8.71
C LYS A 15 -12.74 5.02 8.33
N THR A 16 -13.20 5.69 7.28
CA THR A 16 -14.57 5.46 6.79
C THR A 16 -14.72 4.04 6.26
N SER A 17 -15.93 3.51 6.36
CA SER A 17 -16.27 2.22 5.74
C SER A 17 -17.01 2.39 4.41
N LEU A 18 -17.14 3.63 3.93
CA LEU A 18 -17.89 3.96 2.72
C LEU A 18 -16.99 4.11 1.51
N PHE A 19 -17.47 3.64 0.36
CA PHE A 19 -16.80 3.81 -0.94
C PHE A 19 -15.36 3.31 -0.94
N LEU A 20 -15.14 2.14 -0.36
CA LEU A 20 -13.80 1.54 -0.26
C LEU A 20 -13.36 0.91 -1.56
N GLU A 21 -12.10 1.17 -1.90
CA GLU A 21 -11.43 0.60 -3.07
C GLU A 21 -10.13 -0.06 -2.61
N GLU A 22 -9.82 -1.22 -3.18
CA GLU A 22 -8.58 -1.91 -2.85
C GLU A 22 -7.41 -1.25 -3.58
N HIS A 23 -6.38 -0.86 -2.82
CA HIS A 23 -5.18 -0.25 -3.37
C HIS A 23 -3.99 -1.16 -3.16
N HIS A 24 -3.35 -1.58 -4.25
CA HIS A 24 -2.09 -2.31 -4.20
C HIS A 24 -0.96 -1.30 -4.06
N ILE A 25 -0.18 -1.42 -2.98
CA ILE A 25 0.84 -0.43 -2.63
C ILE A 25 1.91 -0.33 -3.71
N PHE A 26 2.31 -1.47 -4.29
CA PHE A 26 3.23 -1.52 -5.41
C PHE A 26 2.45 -1.93 -6.65
N GLY A 27 2.26 -0.97 -7.55
CA GLY A 27 1.42 -1.14 -8.73
C GLY A 27 2.20 -1.56 -9.98
N GLY A 28 1.54 -1.46 -11.11
CA GLY A 28 2.14 -1.77 -12.40
C GLY A 28 2.67 -3.21 -12.46
N ALA A 29 3.91 -3.37 -12.87
CA ALA A 29 4.55 -4.69 -12.99
C ALA A 29 4.70 -5.40 -11.64
N LEU A 30 4.60 -4.69 -10.52
CA LEU A 30 4.74 -5.25 -9.17
C LEU A 30 3.41 -5.57 -8.50
N ARG A 31 2.29 -5.31 -9.18
CA ARG A 31 0.97 -5.50 -8.59
C ARG A 31 0.72 -6.93 -8.10
N LYS A 32 1.12 -7.92 -8.88
CA LYS A 32 0.96 -9.32 -8.49
C LYS A 32 1.76 -9.67 -7.25
N LYS A 33 2.97 -9.12 -7.12
CA LYS A 33 3.80 -9.30 -5.93
C LYS A 33 3.19 -8.59 -4.73
N SER A 34 2.67 -7.39 -4.93
CA SER A 34 1.97 -6.64 -3.89
C SER A 34 0.78 -7.44 -3.34
N GLU A 35 -0.01 -8.04 -4.23
CA GLU A 35 -1.13 -8.92 -3.85
C GLU A 35 -0.63 -10.16 -3.09
N ARG A 36 0.39 -10.80 -3.62
CA ARG A 36 0.95 -12.05 -3.08
C ARG A 36 1.48 -11.88 -1.65
N PHE A 37 2.09 -10.75 -1.35
CA PHE A 37 2.66 -10.48 -0.04
C PHE A 37 1.75 -9.68 0.89
N GLY A 38 0.52 -9.41 0.46
CA GLY A 38 -0.44 -8.67 1.28
C GLY A 38 -0.11 -7.19 1.43
N LEU A 39 0.62 -6.62 0.47
CA LEU A 39 0.97 -5.20 0.45
C LEU A 39 -0.12 -4.41 -0.25
N LYS A 40 -1.26 -4.33 0.42
CA LYS A 40 -2.44 -3.63 -0.09
C LYS A 40 -3.26 -3.11 1.09
N VAL A 41 -4.01 -2.05 0.84
CA VAL A 41 -4.88 -1.44 1.84
C VAL A 41 -6.20 -1.04 1.20
N TRP A 42 -7.24 -0.86 2.03
CA TRP A 42 -8.47 -0.24 1.61
C TRP A 42 -8.32 1.27 1.68
N LEU A 43 -8.75 1.97 0.65
CA LEU A 43 -8.82 3.43 0.62
C LEU A 43 -10.21 3.84 0.16
N CYS A 44 -10.79 4.88 0.77
CA CYS A 44 -12.01 5.43 0.22
C CYS A 44 -11.70 6.10 -1.13
N HIS A 45 -12.72 6.27 -1.96
CA HIS A 45 -12.53 6.83 -3.30
C HIS A 45 -11.75 8.15 -3.28
N SER A 46 -12.07 9.03 -2.33
CA SER A 46 -11.38 10.32 -2.20
C SER A 46 -9.89 10.17 -1.93
N ASP A 47 -9.52 9.32 -0.96
CA ASP A 47 -8.12 9.11 -0.60
C ASP A 47 -7.36 8.27 -1.63
N HIS A 48 -8.07 7.58 -2.48
CA HIS A 48 -7.46 6.74 -3.53
C HIS A 48 -7.29 7.50 -4.84
N ASN A 49 -8.34 8.13 -5.35
CA ASN A 49 -8.39 8.63 -6.72
C ASN A 49 -8.68 10.12 -6.89
N GLU A 50 -9.03 10.86 -5.85
CA GLU A 50 -9.38 12.28 -6.02
C GLU A 50 -8.22 13.21 -5.70
N PRO A 51 -7.91 14.18 -6.60
CA PRO A 51 -6.93 15.20 -6.27
C PRO A 51 -7.49 16.14 -5.20
N PRO A 52 -6.66 16.83 -4.40
CA PRO A 52 -5.19 16.73 -4.44
C PRO A 52 -4.60 15.64 -3.57
N ASN A 53 -5.39 15.00 -2.70
CA ASN A 53 -4.88 14.11 -1.64
C ASN A 53 -5.00 12.61 -1.94
N GLY A 54 -5.68 12.24 -3.01
CA GLY A 54 -5.76 10.83 -3.43
C GLY A 54 -4.37 10.29 -3.76
N VAL A 55 -4.08 9.07 -3.32
CA VAL A 55 -2.74 8.48 -3.44
C VAL A 55 -2.21 8.48 -4.87
N HIS A 56 -3.09 8.33 -5.87
CA HIS A 56 -2.70 8.37 -7.27
C HIS A 56 -2.41 9.78 -7.80
N HIS A 57 -2.69 10.82 -7.01
CA HIS A 57 -2.48 12.22 -7.37
C HIS A 57 -1.52 12.94 -6.43
N ASN A 58 -0.92 12.21 -5.47
CA ASN A 58 -0.05 12.82 -4.47
C ASN A 58 1.18 11.93 -4.23
N ALA A 59 2.31 12.35 -4.80
CA ALA A 59 3.55 11.58 -4.73
C ALA A 59 4.08 11.41 -3.31
N VAL A 60 3.86 12.41 -2.44
CA VAL A 60 4.31 12.34 -1.03
C VAL A 60 3.53 11.27 -0.27
N ILE A 61 2.21 11.25 -0.43
CA ILE A 61 1.35 10.27 0.21
C ILE A 61 1.65 8.87 -0.33
N ASN A 62 1.82 8.75 -1.64
CA ASN A 62 2.17 7.48 -2.27
C ASN A 62 3.51 6.94 -1.75
N LEU A 63 4.52 7.79 -1.66
CA LEU A 63 5.83 7.39 -1.12
C LEU A 63 5.71 6.94 0.33
N ARG A 64 4.98 7.69 1.15
CA ARG A 64 4.76 7.34 2.56
C ARG A 64 4.12 5.96 2.69
N LEU A 65 3.12 5.67 1.87
CA LEU A 65 2.45 4.36 1.90
C LEU A 65 3.40 3.24 1.48
N LYS A 66 4.25 3.48 0.49
CA LYS A 66 5.28 2.51 0.09
C LYS A 66 6.31 2.27 1.19
N GLN A 67 6.69 3.31 1.93
CA GLN A 67 7.59 3.17 3.07
C GLN A 67 6.94 2.33 4.19
N GLU A 68 5.68 2.57 4.49
CA GLU A 68 4.95 1.77 5.48
C GLU A 68 4.80 0.32 5.02
N GLY A 69 4.54 0.11 3.73
CA GLY A 69 4.49 -1.22 3.14
C GLY A 69 5.82 -1.96 3.25
N GLN A 70 6.91 -1.30 2.94
CA GLN A 70 8.24 -1.88 3.07
C GLN A 70 8.55 -2.25 4.52
N ARG A 71 8.26 -1.37 5.47
CA ARG A 71 8.49 -1.67 6.89
C ARG A 71 7.68 -2.87 7.37
N ALA A 72 6.42 -2.96 6.98
CA ALA A 72 5.58 -4.10 7.34
C ALA A 72 6.11 -5.41 6.73
N PHE A 73 6.56 -5.36 5.48
CA PHE A 73 7.17 -6.52 4.82
C PHE A 73 8.43 -6.96 5.56
N GLU A 74 9.29 -6.02 5.94
CA GLU A 74 10.57 -6.32 6.58
C GLU A 74 10.42 -6.81 8.03
N GLU A 75 9.28 -6.60 8.64
CA GLU A 75 8.96 -7.23 9.93
C GLU A 75 8.69 -8.73 9.79
N ARG A 76 8.17 -9.17 8.65
CA ARG A 76 7.83 -10.58 8.39
C ARG A 76 8.94 -11.35 7.68
N TYR A 77 9.70 -10.66 6.84
CA TYR A 77 10.80 -11.23 6.08
C TYR A 77 12.07 -10.48 6.47
N ASP A 78 12.80 -9.95 5.49
CA ASP A 78 13.94 -9.10 5.77
C ASP A 78 14.16 -8.09 4.65
N HIS A 79 15.11 -7.19 4.86
CA HIS A 79 15.41 -6.15 3.88
C HIS A 79 15.94 -6.74 2.57
N GLU A 80 16.79 -7.75 2.65
CA GLU A 80 17.37 -8.39 1.48
C GLU A 80 16.27 -9.00 0.59
N THR A 81 15.30 -9.67 1.20
CA THR A 81 14.15 -10.24 0.49
C THR A 81 13.31 -9.14 -0.14
N PHE A 82 13.10 -8.04 0.57
CA PHE A 82 12.38 -6.90 0.00
C PHE A 82 13.07 -6.37 -1.26
N MET A 83 14.37 -6.16 -1.20
CA MET A 83 15.15 -5.66 -2.36
C MET A 83 15.10 -6.64 -3.52
N LYS A 84 15.14 -7.94 -3.24
CA LYS A 84 15.05 -8.98 -4.27
C LYS A 84 13.68 -8.97 -4.96
N GLU A 85 12.60 -8.77 -4.21
CA GLU A 85 11.24 -8.84 -4.74
C GLU A 85 10.78 -7.52 -5.37
N PHE A 86 11.15 -6.39 -4.79
CA PHE A 86 10.63 -5.07 -5.19
C PHE A 86 11.68 -4.13 -5.80
N TYR A 87 12.94 -4.53 -5.81
CA TYR A 87 14.05 -3.92 -6.57
C TYR A 87 14.50 -2.53 -6.13
N LYS A 88 13.81 -1.88 -5.19
CA LYS A 88 14.12 -0.51 -4.78
C LYS A 88 13.88 -0.33 -3.29
N ASN A 89 14.75 0.45 -2.66
CA ASN A 89 14.58 0.84 -1.26
C ASN A 89 13.80 2.15 -1.18
N TYR A 90 12.74 2.17 -0.38
CA TYR A 90 11.89 3.35 -0.19
C TYR A 90 12.10 4.01 1.17
N VAL A 91 12.78 3.35 2.09
CA VAL A 91 13.05 3.88 3.44
C VAL A 91 14.50 4.24 3.66
#